data_bdff07af95b9d124d4f2cc0aedac4e45
#
_entry.id   bdff07af95b9d124d4f2cc0aedac4e45
#
_cell.length_a   1.000
_cell.length_b   1.000
_cell.length_c   1.000
_cell.angle_alpha   90.00
_cell.angle_beta   90.00
_cell.angle_gamma   90.00
#
_symmetry.space_group_name_H-M   'P 1'
#
loop_
_entity.id
_entity.type
_entity.pdbx_description
1 polymer ?
#
loop_
_entity_poly.entity_id
_entity_poly.type
_entity_poly.pdbx_seq_one_letter_code
_entity_poly.pdbx_strand_id
1 'polypeptide(L)'
;EILFNQSQGMISNQGAAIEHTNSKVIELLGNAVECRSAETGSHVRRIKHIAEIIAKDMSINFPEYGITEQKIKQIATASLLHDIGKISIPDCILNKPASLGRLTKEEFEVMKTHTTAGCKMLEPLKEDPIYQFYYDISRYHHERWDGKGYPDGLKGNEIPTSSQIVSIADVYDAL
;
A
#
# COMPACT_ATOMS: atom_id res chain seq x y z
N GLU A 1 14.54 21.88 -35.09
CA GLU A 1 13.19 21.42 -34.66
C GLU A 1 13.05 19.89 -34.71
N ILE A 2 13.43 19.23 -35.80
CA ILE A 2 13.30 17.75 -35.96
C ILE A 2 14.12 17.02 -34.89
N LEU A 3 15.36 17.37 -34.66
CA LEU A 3 16.24 16.75 -33.66
C LEU A 3 15.74 17.01 -32.23
N PHE A 4 15.16 18.18 -31.95
CA PHE A 4 14.57 18.53 -30.66
C PHE A 4 13.34 17.67 -30.38
N ASN A 5 12.45 17.53 -31.36
CA ASN A 5 11.26 16.67 -31.22
C ASN A 5 11.60 15.19 -31.07
N GLN A 6 12.63 14.69 -31.75
CA GLN A 6 13.13 13.33 -31.57
C GLN A 6 13.72 13.12 -30.16
N SER A 7 14.48 14.09 -29.66
CA SER A 7 15.04 14.03 -28.31
C SER A 7 13.94 14.04 -27.24
N GLN A 8 12.91 14.87 -27.37
CA GLN A 8 11.77 14.91 -26.47
C GLN A 8 10.99 13.58 -26.49
N GLY A 9 10.77 13.01 -27.67
CA GLY A 9 10.13 11.70 -27.81
C GLY A 9 10.92 10.56 -27.15
N MET A 10 12.26 10.56 -27.29
CA MET A 10 13.10 9.56 -26.61
C MET A 10 13.09 9.70 -25.08
N ILE A 11 13.17 10.92 -24.57
CA ILE A 11 13.10 11.19 -23.13
C ILE A 11 11.76 10.74 -22.54
N SER A 12 10.64 11.04 -23.21
CA SER A 12 9.31 10.60 -22.80
C SER A 12 9.17 9.08 -22.78
N ASN A 13 9.68 8.40 -23.81
CA ASN A 13 9.64 6.93 -23.87
C ASN A 13 10.52 6.27 -22.80
N GLN A 14 11.69 6.84 -22.52
CA GLN A 14 12.56 6.35 -21.43
C GLN A 14 11.92 6.56 -20.06
N GLY A 15 11.29 7.71 -19.83
CA GLY A 15 10.55 7.97 -18.58
C GLY A 15 9.43 6.94 -18.36
N ALA A 16 8.60 6.69 -19.36
CA ALA A 16 7.53 5.69 -19.27
C ALA A 16 8.06 4.26 -19.05
N ALA A 17 9.18 3.90 -19.65
CA ALA A 17 9.81 2.59 -19.45
C ALA A 17 10.36 2.43 -18.02
N ILE A 18 10.96 3.49 -17.46
CA ILE A 18 11.46 3.50 -16.08
C ILE A 18 10.29 3.37 -15.10
N GLU A 19 9.23 4.16 -15.25
CA GLU A 19 8.03 4.06 -14.41
C GLU A 19 7.41 2.66 -14.44
N HIS A 20 7.32 2.06 -15.62
CA HIS A 20 6.81 0.71 -15.76
C HIS A 20 7.69 -0.33 -15.05
N THR A 21 9.01 -0.21 -15.20
CA THR A 21 9.97 -1.11 -14.53
C THR A 21 9.91 -0.94 -13.02
N ASN A 22 9.87 0.30 -12.52
CA ASN A 22 9.74 0.59 -11.09
C ASN A 22 8.45 0.00 -10.51
N SER A 23 7.32 0.16 -11.19
CA SER A 23 6.04 -0.43 -10.76
C SER A 23 6.11 -1.96 -10.66
N LYS A 24 6.80 -2.62 -11.59
CA LYS A 24 7.01 -4.09 -11.54
C LYS A 24 7.93 -4.51 -10.39
N VAL A 25 8.98 -3.76 -10.12
CA VAL A 25 9.88 -4.04 -8.98
C VAL A 25 9.12 -3.90 -7.66
N ILE A 26 8.31 -2.86 -7.51
CA ILE A 26 7.47 -2.64 -6.33
C ILE A 26 6.47 -3.81 -6.16
N GLU A 27 5.82 -4.23 -7.25
CA GLU A 27 4.91 -5.39 -7.23
C GLU A 27 5.63 -6.68 -6.84
N LEU A 28 6.84 -6.91 -7.34
CA LEU A 28 7.65 -8.07 -6.96
C LEU A 28 8.03 -8.04 -5.47
N LEU A 29 8.38 -6.88 -4.93
CA LEU A 29 8.67 -6.72 -3.50
C LEU A 29 7.45 -7.01 -2.64
N GLY A 30 6.29 -6.46 -2.97
CA GLY A 30 5.03 -6.75 -2.28
C GLY A 30 4.71 -8.25 -2.30
N ASN A 31 4.77 -8.87 -3.48
CA ASN A 31 4.55 -10.31 -3.62
C ASN A 31 5.54 -11.15 -2.82
N ALA A 32 6.82 -10.75 -2.76
CA ALA A 32 7.84 -11.49 -2.00
C ALA A 32 7.55 -11.48 -0.48
N VAL A 33 6.98 -10.39 0.03
CA VAL A 33 6.56 -10.30 1.43
C VAL A 33 5.33 -11.18 1.68
N GLU A 34 4.32 -11.10 0.83
CA GLU A 34 3.10 -11.91 0.94
C GLU A 34 3.36 -13.41 0.82
N CYS A 35 4.34 -13.83 0.02
CA CYS A 35 4.76 -15.23 -0.06
C CYS A 35 5.21 -15.81 1.30
N ARG A 36 5.62 -14.96 2.26
CA ARG A 36 5.94 -15.42 3.63
C ARG A 36 4.70 -15.69 4.48
N SER A 37 3.59 -15.00 4.23
CA SER A 37 2.36 -15.08 5.04
C SER A 37 1.35 -16.11 4.56
N ALA A 38 1.77 -17.08 3.75
CA ALA A 38 0.91 -18.10 3.14
C ALA A 38 -0.24 -17.51 2.27
N GLU A 39 -0.23 -16.20 2.03
CA GLU A 39 -1.15 -15.55 1.11
C GLU A 39 -0.69 -15.76 -0.33
N THR A 40 -1.63 -15.77 -1.25
CA THR A 40 -1.28 -15.98 -2.66
C THR A 40 -0.77 -14.68 -3.26
N GLY A 41 0.30 -14.71 -4.06
CA GLY A 41 0.86 -13.52 -4.72
C GLY A 41 -0.11 -12.78 -5.67
N SER A 42 -1.36 -13.24 -5.79
CA SER A 42 -2.45 -12.54 -6.45
C SER A 42 -3.12 -11.47 -5.56
N HIS A 43 -3.01 -11.58 -4.23
CA HIS A 43 -3.61 -10.66 -3.26
C HIS A 43 -3.16 -9.21 -3.49
N VAL A 44 -1.85 -8.97 -3.48
CA VAL A 44 -1.26 -7.64 -3.70
C VAL A 44 -1.77 -6.98 -4.99
N ARG A 45 -1.89 -7.78 -6.05
CA ARG A 45 -2.37 -7.32 -7.35
C ARG A 45 -3.86 -6.98 -7.34
N ARG A 46 -4.68 -7.75 -6.62
CA ARG A 46 -6.10 -7.48 -6.45
C ARG A 46 -6.34 -6.22 -5.61
N ILE A 47 -5.60 -6.06 -4.50
CA ILE A 47 -5.63 -4.84 -3.66
C ILE A 47 -5.33 -3.59 -4.52
N LYS A 48 -4.26 -3.62 -5.31
CA LYS A 48 -3.93 -2.53 -6.22
C LYS A 48 -5.10 -2.18 -7.14
N HIS A 49 -5.70 -3.18 -7.76
CA HIS A 49 -6.79 -2.98 -8.72
C HIS A 49 -8.05 -2.43 -8.04
N ILE A 50 -8.43 -2.98 -6.88
CA ILE A 50 -9.58 -2.50 -6.10
C ILE A 50 -9.35 -1.07 -5.62
N ALA A 51 -8.16 -0.76 -5.09
CA ALA A 51 -7.81 0.59 -4.66
C ALA A 51 -7.87 1.60 -5.82
N GLU A 52 -7.42 1.20 -7.02
CA GLU A 52 -7.52 2.02 -8.23
C GLU A 52 -8.97 2.30 -8.62
N ILE A 53 -9.85 1.28 -8.58
CA ILE A 53 -11.29 1.43 -8.87
C ILE A 53 -11.93 2.38 -7.87
N ILE A 54 -11.70 2.19 -6.56
CA ILE A 54 -12.27 3.05 -5.51
C ILE A 54 -11.79 4.49 -5.67
N ALA A 55 -10.47 4.70 -5.85
CA ALA A 55 -9.90 6.03 -6.03
C ALA A 55 -10.45 6.74 -7.28
N LYS A 56 -10.67 6.00 -8.37
CA LYS A 56 -11.25 6.52 -9.60
C LYS A 56 -12.72 6.90 -9.42
N ASP A 57 -13.50 6.07 -8.76
CA ASP A 57 -14.89 6.39 -8.44
C ASP A 57 -14.98 7.64 -7.56
N MET A 58 -14.14 7.72 -6.53
CA MET A 58 -14.07 8.90 -5.65
C MET A 58 -13.66 10.17 -6.40
N SER A 59 -12.77 10.09 -7.39
CA SER A 59 -12.36 11.26 -8.18
C SER A 59 -13.52 11.87 -8.99
N ILE A 60 -14.48 11.03 -9.38
CA ILE A 60 -15.65 11.43 -10.19
C ILE A 60 -16.79 11.90 -9.29
N ASN A 61 -17.12 11.13 -8.26
CA ASN A 61 -18.34 11.30 -7.47
C ASN A 61 -18.12 12.16 -6.21
N PHE A 62 -16.87 12.36 -5.78
CA PHE A 62 -16.50 13.08 -4.56
C PHE A 62 -15.31 14.02 -4.80
N PRO A 63 -15.47 15.05 -5.64
CA PRO A 63 -14.36 15.94 -6.05
C PRO A 63 -13.74 16.73 -4.90
N GLU A 64 -14.43 16.87 -3.77
CA GLU A 64 -13.94 17.51 -2.55
C GLU A 64 -12.70 16.83 -1.94
N TYR A 65 -12.48 15.54 -2.23
CA TYR A 65 -11.28 14.82 -1.78
C TYR A 65 -10.04 15.13 -2.64
N GLY A 66 -10.21 15.84 -3.76
CA GLY A 66 -9.11 16.28 -4.61
C GLY A 66 -8.24 15.14 -5.14
N ILE A 67 -8.86 13.99 -5.46
CA ILE A 67 -8.16 12.81 -6.03
C ILE A 67 -7.99 13.05 -7.53
N THR A 68 -6.75 13.33 -7.95
CA THR A 68 -6.37 13.50 -9.35
C THR A 68 -5.97 12.15 -9.98
N GLU A 69 -5.90 12.10 -11.32
CA GLU A 69 -5.40 10.92 -12.04
C GLU A 69 -3.99 10.49 -11.59
N GLN A 70 -3.14 11.45 -11.24
CA GLN A 70 -1.83 11.18 -10.68
C GLN A 70 -1.94 10.52 -9.29
N LYS A 71 -2.79 11.05 -8.40
CA LYS A 71 -3.00 10.48 -7.07
C LYS A 71 -3.58 9.07 -7.15
N ILE A 72 -4.49 8.78 -8.10
CA ILE A 72 -5.02 7.42 -8.34
C ILE A 72 -3.87 6.44 -8.58
N LYS A 73 -2.96 6.76 -9.50
CA LYS A 73 -1.78 5.93 -9.80
C LYS A 73 -0.86 5.77 -8.60
N GLN A 74 -0.63 6.85 -7.84
CA GLN A 74 0.21 6.83 -6.65
C GLN A 74 -0.39 5.95 -5.55
N ILE A 75 -1.69 6.07 -5.25
CA ILE A 75 -2.39 5.23 -4.28
C ILE A 75 -2.33 3.76 -4.71
N ALA A 76 -2.65 3.46 -5.97
CA ALA A 76 -2.59 2.11 -6.50
C ALA A 76 -1.18 1.51 -6.45
N THR A 77 -0.13 2.29 -6.71
CA THR A 77 1.25 1.83 -6.60
C THR A 77 1.66 1.63 -5.14
N ALA A 78 1.31 2.56 -4.27
CA ALA A 78 1.67 2.49 -2.86
C ALA A 78 0.94 1.35 -2.12
N SER A 79 -0.26 0.98 -2.54
CA SER A 79 -1.01 -0.15 -1.96
C SER A 79 -0.28 -1.49 -2.08
N LEU A 80 0.62 -1.65 -3.06
CA LEU A 80 1.45 -2.85 -3.23
C LEU A 80 2.38 -3.11 -2.04
N LEU A 81 2.70 -2.08 -1.25
CA LEU A 81 3.63 -2.14 -0.12
C LEU A 81 2.94 -1.92 1.24
N HIS A 82 1.59 -1.99 1.31
CA HIS A 82 0.87 -1.76 2.57
C HIS A 82 1.41 -2.63 3.70
N ASP A 83 1.72 -3.86 3.40
CA ASP A 83 2.17 -4.91 4.32
C ASP A 83 3.69 -5.18 4.30
N ILE A 84 4.50 -4.30 3.69
CA ILE A 84 5.96 -4.50 3.57
C ILE A 84 6.63 -4.80 4.93
N GLY A 85 6.10 -4.26 6.00
CA GLY A 85 6.61 -4.48 7.36
C GLY A 85 6.40 -5.89 7.91
N LYS A 86 5.56 -6.72 7.30
CA LYS A 86 5.41 -8.16 7.67
C LYS A 86 6.74 -8.92 7.58
N ILE A 87 7.72 -8.40 6.81
CA ILE A 87 9.06 -8.98 6.74
C ILE A 87 9.78 -9.02 8.10
N SER A 88 9.43 -8.14 9.02
CA SER A 88 10.01 -8.06 10.37
C SER A 88 9.27 -8.93 11.40
N ILE A 89 8.13 -9.50 11.04
CA ILE A 89 7.33 -10.31 11.96
C ILE A 89 7.91 -11.73 12.03
N PRO A 90 8.12 -12.29 13.24
CA PRO A 90 8.57 -13.68 13.39
C PRO A 90 7.62 -14.70 12.76
N ASP A 91 8.16 -15.72 12.10
CA ASP A 91 7.35 -16.73 11.38
C ASP A 91 6.37 -17.46 12.29
N CYS A 92 6.74 -17.70 13.55
CA CYS A 92 5.86 -18.36 14.53
C CYS A 92 4.59 -17.54 14.85
N ILE A 93 4.61 -16.23 14.61
CA ILE A 93 3.45 -15.34 14.77
C ILE A 93 2.77 -15.15 13.41
N LEU A 94 3.56 -14.81 12.37
CA LEU A 94 3.05 -14.55 11.03
C LEU A 94 2.28 -15.74 10.45
N ASN A 95 2.83 -16.95 10.64
CA ASN A 95 2.30 -18.20 10.09
C ASN A 95 1.78 -19.14 11.19
N LYS A 96 1.23 -18.59 12.28
CA LYS A 96 0.71 -19.41 13.37
C LYS A 96 -0.36 -20.37 12.86
N PRO A 97 -0.16 -21.70 12.97
CA PRO A 97 -1.13 -22.66 12.49
C PRO A 97 -2.49 -22.51 13.16
N ALA A 98 -3.57 -22.62 12.40
CA ALA A 98 -4.94 -22.54 12.93
C ALA A 98 -5.21 -23.61 14.02
N SER A 99 -4.51 -24.73 13.99
CA SER A 99 -4.56 -25.77 15.02
C SER A 99 -4.09 -25.30 16.41
N LEU A 100 -3.28 -24.24 16.47
CA LEU A 100 -2.82 -23.59 17.71
C LEU A 100 -3.73 -22.44 18.15
N GLY A 101 -4.84 -22.24 17.44
CA GLY A 101 -5.81 -21.18 17.72
C GLY A 101 -5.41 -19.82 17.13
N ARG A 102 -6.14 -18.78 17.55
CA ARG A 102 -5.87 -17.40 17.15
C ARG A 102 -4.61 -16.88 17.84
N LEU A 103 -4.09 -15.74 17.33
CA LEU A 103 -3.00 -15.03 18.01
C LEU A 103 -3.45 -14.64 19.44
N THR A 104 -2.56 -14.80 20.43
CA THR A 104 -2.76 -14.24 21.77
C THR A 104 -2.73 -12.71 21.70
N LYS A 105 -3.06 -12.04 22.79
CA LYS A 105 -3.00 -10.59 22.85
C LYS A 105 -1.57 -10.09 22.60
N GLU A 106 -0.59 -10.73 23.21
CA GLU A 106 0.83 -10.40 23.10
C GLU A 106 1.35 -10.63 21.68
N GLU A 107 0.99 -11.76 21.06
CA GLU A 107 1.33 -12.06 19.66
C GLU A 107 0.67 -11.06 18.71
N PHE A 108 -0.57 -10.63 18.99
CA PHE A 108 -1.25 -9.63 18.17
C PHE A 108 -0.61 -8.25 18.30
N GLU A 109 -0.10 -7.87 19.50
CA GLU A 109 0.68 -6.63 19.65
C GLU A 109 1.95 -6.67 18.79
N VAL A 110 2.63 -7.83 18.72
CA VAL A 110 3.77 -7.99 17.81
C VAL A 110 3.31 -7.90 16.34
N MET A 111 2.23 -8.56 15.97
CA MET A 111 1.69 -8.49 14.60
C MET A 111 1.42 -7.04 14.18
N LYS A 112 0.82 -6.23 15.04
CA LYS A 112 0.53 -4.81 14.74
C LYS A 112 1.76 -4.00 14.40
N THR A 113 2.93 -4.41 14.86
CA THR A 113 4.18 -3.66 14.59
C THR A 113 4.58 -3.63 13.12
N HIS A 114 3.98 -4.49 12.25
CA HIS A 114 4.29 -4.43 10.81
C HIS A 114 3.98 -3.04 10.22
N THR A 115 2.96 -2.35 10.70
CA THR A 115 2.61 -1.01 10.22
C THR A 115 3.72 0.00 10.45
N THR A 116 4.27 0.03 11.67
CA THR A 116 5.38 0.93 12.03
C THR A 116 6.73 0.48 11.47
N ALA A 117 6.94 -0.82 11.37
CA ALA A 117 8.15 -1.39 10.75
C ALA A 117 8.20 -1.08 9.25
N GLY A 118 7.06 -1.17 8.56
CA GLY A 118 6.93 -0.80 7.15
C GLY A 118 7.35 0.66 6.91
N CYS A 119 6.87 1.58 7.75
CA CYS A 119 7.27 2.99 7.65
C CYS A 119 8.79 3.18 7.78
N LYS A 120 9.45 2.47 8.70
CA LYS A 120 10.90 2.53 8.85
C LYS A 120 11.64 2.00 7.62
N MET A 121 11.12 0.94 7.00
CA MET A 121 11.70 0.37 5.77
C MET A 121 11.57 1.32 4.58
N LEU A 122 10.50 2.10 4.54
CA LEU A 122 10.22 3.04 3.46
C LEU A 122 10.89 4.41 3.65
N GLU A 123 11.47 4.69 4.83
CA GLU A 123 12.13 5.97 5.15
C GLU A 123 13.22 6.39 4.15
N PRO A 124 14.03 5.49 3.55
CA PRO A 124 14.99 5.87 2.52
C PRO A 124 14.37 6.54 1.29
N LEU A 125 13.07 6.40 1.07
CA LEU A 125 12.32 6.99 -0.04
C LEU A 125 11.73 8.37 0.27
N LYS A 126 12.02 8.97 1.44
CA LYS A 126 11.36 10.21 1.92
C LYS A 126 11.49 11.42 0.99
N GLU A 127 12.47 11.43 0.11
CA GLU A 127 12.64 12.48 -0.89
C GLU A 127 11.81 12.22 -2.19
N ASP A 128 11.21 11.03 -2.33
CA ASP A 128 10.36 10.69 -3.46
C ASP A 128 8.97 11.31 -3.29
N PRO A 129 8.40 11.96 -4.31
CA PRO A 129 7.06 12.56 -4.24
C PRO A 129 5.93 11.59 -3.87
N ILE A 130 6.10 10.29 -4.10
CA ILE A 130 5.11 9.26 -3.74
C ILE A 130 5.26 8.79 -2.28
N TYR A 131 6.35 9.15 -1.58
CA TYR A 131 6.66 8.64 -0.24
C TYR A 131 5.51 8.81 0.75
N GLN A 132 4.83 9.94 0.73
CA GLN A 132 3.73 10.18 1.67
C GLN A 132 2.61 9.14 1.53
N PHE A 133 2.32 8.69 0.31
CA PHE A 133 1.35 7.60 0.09
C PHE A 133 1.85 6.27 0.63
N TYR A 134 3.13 5.95 0.45
CA TYR A 134 3.73 4.74 1.03
C TYR A 134 3.65 4.75 2.54
N TYR A 135 4.03 5.87 3.16
CA TYR A 135 3.99 6.04 4.61
C TYR A 135 2.57 5.92 5.15
N ASP A 136 1.65 6.71 4.63
CA ASP A 136 0.27 6.75 5.10
C ASP A 136 -0.40 5.38 4.98
N ILE A 137 -0.29 4.73 3.83
CA ILE A 137 -0.89 3.43 3.57
C ILE A 137 -0.27 2.37 4.46
N SER A 138 1.07 2.27 4.53
CA SER A 138 1.73 1.27 5.37
C SER A 138 1.40 1.46 6.86
N ARG A 139 1.29 2.71 7.33
CA ARG A 139 1.03 2.99 8.74
C ARG A 139 -0.44 2.82 9.11
N TYR A 140 -1.36 3.30 8.27
CA TYR A 140 -2.73 3.57 8.67
C TYR A 140 -3.79 2.68 8.00
N HIS A 141 -3.44 1.70 7.19
CA HIS A 141 -4.43 0.82 6.53
C HIS A 141 -5.22 -0.06 7.51
N HIS A 142 -4.76 -0.21 8.75
CA HIS A 142 -5.48 -0.88 9.83
C HIS A 142 -6.14 0.09 10.82
N GLU A 143 -6.11 1.39 10.56
CA GLU A 143 -6.93 2.33 11.32
C GLU A 143 -8.41 2.14 10.97
N ARG A 144 -9.27 2.45 11.91
CA ARG A 144 -10.71 2.24 11.79
C ARG A 144 -11.46 3.53 12.02
N TRP A 145 -12.52 3.73 11.27
CA TRP A 145 -13.37 4.92 11.38
C TRP A 145 -13.85 5.19 12.82
N ASP A 146 -14.04 4.12 13.62
CA ASP A 146 -14.46 4.20 15.01
C ASP A 146 -13.32 4.51 16.02
N GLY A 147 -12.07 4.66 15.55
CA GLY A 147 -10.89 4.91 16.37
C GLY A 147 -10.38 3.69 17.14
N LYS A 148 -10.86 2.47 16.80
CA LYS A 148 -10.41 1.22 17.42
C LYS A 148 -9.39 0.48 16.57
N GLY A 149 -8.83 1.18 15.59
CA GLY A 149 -7.74 0.69 14.74
C GLY A 149 -6.38 0.80 15.42
N TYR A 150 -5.34 0.62 14.63
CA TYR A 150 -3.94 0.74 15.04
C TYR A 150 -3.09 1.26 13.88
N PRO A 151 -1.90 1.81 14.13
CA PRO A 151 -1.15 1.88 15.41
C PRO A 151 -1.51 3.08 16.28
N ASP A 152 -2.08 4.16 15.73
CA ASP A 152 -2.23 5.44 16.40
C ASP A 152 -3.66 5.70 16.94
N GLY A 153 -4.65 4.87 16.55
CA GLY A 153 -6.05 4.99 16.95
C GLY A 153 -6.76 6.20 16.32
N LEU A 154 -6.37 6.55 15.09
CA LEU A 154 -6.98 7.65 14.34
C LEU A 154 -8.46 7.40 14.09
N LYS A 155 -9.27 8.48 14.06
CA LYS A 155 -10.71 8.39 13.94
C LYS A 155 -11.25 9.24 12.79
N GLY A 156 -12.16 8.69 12.04
CA GLY A 156 -12.87 9.42 10.99
C GLY A 156 -11.91 10.04 9.97
N ASN A 157 -12.01 11.35 9.77
CA ASN A 157 -11.21 12.10 8.80
C ASN A 157 -9.74 12.33 9.23
N GLU A 158 -9.33 11.92 10.43
CA GLU A 158 -7.93 11.90 10.82
C GLU A 158 -7.15 10.84 10.03
N ILE A 159 -7.86 9.79 9.55
CA ILE A 159 -7.26 8.73 8.73
C ILE A 159 -7.04 9.28 7.32
N PRO A 160 -5.82 9.24 6.76
CA PRO A 160 -5.57 9.68 5.38
C PRO A 160 -6.48 8.95 4.39
N THR A 161 -7.03 9.67 3.41
CA THR A 161 -7.95 9.10 2.42
C THR A 161 -7.33 7.92 1.66
N SER A 162 -6.03 7.98 1.34
CA SER A 162 -5.29 6.88 0.72
C SER A 162 -5.34 5.60 1.56
N SER A 163 -5.19 5.74 2.88
CA SER A 163 -5.24 4.60 3.82
C SER A 163 -6.65 4.04 3.95
N GLN A 164 -7.68 4.89 3.96
CA GLN A 164 -9.07 4.44 3.96
C GLN A 164 -9.40 3.62 2.71
N ILE A 165 -8.95 4.08 1.53
CA ILE A 165 -9.13 3.36 0.25
C ILE A 165 -8.51 1.97 0.32
N VAL A 166 -7.24 1.89 0.78
CA VAL A 166 -6.51 0.61 0.84
C VAL A 166 -7.09 -0.29 1.93
N SER A 167 -7.50 0.25 3.08
CA SER A 167 -8.20 -0.52 4.13
C SER A 167 -9.46 -1.20 3.60
N ILE A 168 -10.27 -0.49 2.80
CA ILE A 168 -11.46 -1.07 2.16
C ILE A 168 -11.07 -2.15 1.16
N ALA A 169 -10.04 -1.91 0.33
CA ALA A 169 -9.57 -2.86 -0.65
C ALA A 169 -9.06 -4.16 -0.02
N ASP A 170 -8.29 -4.05 1.06
CA ASP A 170 -7.73 -5.16 1.83
C ASP A 170 -8.83 -6.01 2.47
N VAL A 171 -9.76 -5.38 3.20
CA VAL A 171 -10.90 -6.08 3.82
C VAL A 171 -11.78 -6.75 2.76
N TYR A 172 -12.04 -6.09 1.62
CA TYR A 172 -12.87 -6.66 0.55
C TYR A 172 -12.21 -7.88 -0.08
N ASP A 173 -10.91 -7.87 -0.27
CA ASP A 173 -10.18 -9.02 -0.86
C ASP A 173 -10.08 -10.22 0.11
N ALA A 174 -10.18 -9.96 1.41
CA ALA A 174 -10.15 -10.99 2.46
C ALA A 174 -11.52 -11.69 2.69
N LEU A 175 -12.63 -11.18 2.07
CA LEU A 175 -13.97 -11.74 2.18
C LEU A 175 -14.23 -12.83 1.14
#